data_ac29ab2769bdc9f0f6acc14f142fc954
#
_entry.id   ac29ab2769bdc9f0f6acc14f142fc954
#
_cell.length_a   1.000
_cell.length_b   1.000
_cell.length_c   1.000
_cell.angle_alpha   90.00
_cell.angle_beta   90.00
_cell.angle_gamma   90.00
#
_symmetry.space_group_name_H-M   'P 1'
#
loop_
_entity.id
_entity.type
_entity.pdbx_description
1 polymer ?
#
loop_
_entity_poly.entity_id
_entity_poly.type
_entity_poly.pdbx_seq_one_letter_code
_entity_poly.pdbx_strand_id
1 'polypeptide(L)'
;MTVCRVASEAELRLDGDLVFIGKTDEEYSLVCSTVCSGTQSVGQTVEREDGWRCFRIRGVLDFSLIGILAKISAILAENRIGIFVVSTFNTDYVLVKAENFDRAMGLLAAAGYSVTE
;
A
#
# COMPACT_ATOMS: atom_id res chain seq x y z
N MET A 1 -5.98 6.22 -0.37
CA MET A 1 -5.42 5.83 0.95
C MET A 1 -4.31 6.78 1.36
N THR A 2 -4.05 6.81 2.61
CA THR A 2 -3.05 7.68 3.22
C THR A 2 -2.00 6.85 3.95
N VAL A 3 -0.75 7.20 3.76
CA VAL A 3 0.37 6.67 4.54
C VAL A 3 0.81 7.79 5.47
N CYS A 4 0.79 7.53 6.77
CA CYS A 4 1.16 8.57 7.72
C CYS A 4 1.95 8.03 8.90
N ARG A 5 2.62 8.95 9.59
CA ARG A 5 3.31 8.67 10.83
C ARG A 5 2.60 9.46 11.93
N VAL A 6 2.25 8.80 13.01
CA VAL A 6 1.54 9.44 14.11
C VAL A 6 2.47 9.62 15.31
N ALA A 7 2.08 10.53 16.20
CA ALA A 7 2.94 10.94 17.30
C ALA A 7 3.04 9.90 18.41
N SER A 8 1.99 9.10 18.61
CA SER A 8 1.98 8.13 19.70
C SER A 8 1.08 6.95 19.36
N GLU A 9 1.24 5.88 20.12
CA GLU A 9 0.43 4.67 19.96
C GLU A 9 -1.05 4.97 20.11
N ALA A 10 -1.41 5.94 20.92
CA ALA A 10 -2.81 6.30 21.14
C ALA A 10 -3.50 6.82 19.88
N GLU A 11 -2.73 7.26 18.89
CA GLU A 11 -3.28 7.78 17.64
C GLU A 11 -3.50 6.69 16.58
N LEU A 12 -3.13 5.45 16.87
CA LEU A 12 -3.36 4.35 15.95
C LEU A 12 -4.80 3.92 15.99
N ARG A 13 -5.37 3.68 14.81
CA ARG A 13 -6.78 3.31 14.69
C ARG A 13 -6.96 2.14 13.74
N LEU A 14 -7.93 1.30 14.06
CA LEU A 14 -8.28 0.15 13.24
C LEU A 14 -9.61 0.35 12.51
N ASP A 15 -9.95 1.58 12.20
CA ASP A 15 -11.20 1.89 11.49
C ASP A 15 -11.05 1.60 10.00
N GLY A 16 -12.11 1.05 9.42
CA GLY A 16 -12.13 0.77 7.99
C GLY A 16 -11.78 -0.66 7.66
N ASP A 17 -11.93 -1.01 6.39
CA ASP A 17 -11.75 -2.39 5.93
C ASP A 17 -10.30 -2.76 5.64
N LEU A 18 -9.47 -1.77 5.35
CA LEU A 18 -8.08 -2.01 5.01
C LEU A 18 -7.21 -1.03 5.79
N VAL A 19 -6.55 -1.56 6.80
CA VAL A 19 -5.71 -0.77 7.69
C VAL A 19 -4.44 -1.55 7.99
N PHE A 20 -3.30 -0.88 7.88
CA PHE A 20 -2.03 -1.46 8.26
C PHE A 20 -1.37 -0.58 9.31
N ILE A 21 -0.82 -1.21 10.34
CA ILE A 21 -0.13 -0.51 11.43
C ILE A 21 1.29 -1.06 11.52
N GLY A 22 2.25 -0.17 11.51
CA GLY A 22 3.65 -0.51 11.75
C GLY A 22 4.13 0.15 13.03
N LYS A 23 4.61 -0.66 13.95
CA LYS A 23 5.21 -0.17 15.19
C LYS A 23 6.67 -0.63 15.24
N THR A 24 7.56 0.32 15.33
CA THR A 24 8.97 0.03 15.46
C THR A 24 9.52 0.81 16.65
N ASP A 25 10.80 0.67 16.92
CA ASP A 25 11.45 1.46 17.95
C ASP A 25 11.61 2.93 17.56
N GLU A 26 11.36 3.25 16.28
CA GLU A 26 11.55 4.61 15.78
C GLU A 26 10.25 5.33 15.44
N GLU A 27 9.18 4.59 15.17
CA GLU A 27 7.96 5.24 14.67
C GLU A 27 6.71 4.40 14.85
N TYR A 28 5.58 5.10 14.76
CA TYR A 28 4.27 4.49 14.60
C TYR A 28 3.74 4.90 13.25
N SER A 29 3.51 3.93 12.36
CA SER A 29 3.01 4.16 11.00
C SER A 29 1.59 3.64 10.86
N LEU A 30 0.81 4.34 10.06
CA LEU A 30 -0.57 3.96 9.80
C LEU A 30 -0.84 4.10 8.31
N VAL A 31 -1.41 3.06 7.71
CA VAL A 31 -1.87 3.10 6.32
C VAL A 31 -3.35 2.80 6.33
N CYS A 32 -4.16 3.73 5.88
CA CYS A 32 -5.60 3.59 5.94
C CYS A 32 -6.30 4.47 4.92
N SER A 33 -7.63 4.39 4.90
CA SER A 33 -8.44 5.28 4.09
C SER A 33 -8.18 6.73 4.48
N THR A 34 -8.07 7.59 3.50
CA THR A 34 -7.84 9.02 3.72
C THR A 34 -8.95 9.64 4.57
N VAL A 35 -10.18 9.15 4.39
CA VAL A 35 -11.30 9.65 5.18
C VAL A 35 -11.09 9.37 6.65
N CYS A 36 -10.68 8.16 7.01
CA CYS A 36 -10.44 7.81 8.40
C CYS A 36 -9.30 8.61 9.00
N SER A 37 -8.19 8.73 8.28
CA SER A 37 -7.05 9.45 8.79
C SER A 37 -7.34 10.95 8.90
N GLY A 38 -8.08 11.50 7.95
CA GLY A 38 -8.31 12.93 7.87
C GLY A 38 -9.20 13.45 8.96
N THR A 39 -10.17 12.67 9.42
CA THR A 39 -11.12 13.15 10.42
C THR A 39 -10.59 13.12 11.82
N GLN A 40 -9.55 12.36 12.07
CA GLN A 40 -9.17 12.08 13.45
C GLN A 40 -7.76 12.42 13.80
N SER A 41 -6.92 12.53 12.82
CA SER A 41 -5.50 12.65 13.08
C SER A 41 -4.93 14.00 12.67
N VAL A 42 -5.78 14.93 12.27
CA VAL A 42 -5.29 16.17 11.71
C VAL A 42 -4.31 16.87 12.63
N GLY A 43 -4.60 16.86 13.92
CA GLY A 43 -3.70 17.49 14.89
C GLY A 43 -2.62 16.56 15.42
N GLN A 44 -2.69 15.27 15.10
CA GLN A 44 -1.84 14.26 15.71
C GLN A 44 -0.87 13.60 14.74
N THR A 45 -1.10 13.77 13.46
CA THR A 45 -0.24 13.20 12.43
C THR A 45 1.04 14.03 12.34
N VAL A 46 2.18 13.37 12.46
CA VAL A 46 3.48 14.02 12.33
C VAL A 46 3.78 14.31 10.86
N GLU A 47 3.56 13.29 10.03
CA GLU A 47 3.74 13.40 8.59
C GLU A 47 2.68 12.56 7.91
N ARG A 48 2.19 13.03 6.74
CA ARG A 48 1.23 12.23 6.00
C ARG A 48 1.39 12.43 4.51
N GLU A 49 1.02 11.41 3.76
CA GLU A 49 1.04 11.44 2.32
C GLU A 49 -0.24 10.79 1.82
N ASP A 50 -1.10 11.58 1.19
CA ASP A 50 -2.36 11.13 0.66
C ASP A 50 -2.24 10.73 -0.81
N GLY A 51 -3.32 10.24 -1.38
CA GLY A 51 -3.41 10.01 -2.82
C GLY A 51 -2.86 8.66 -3.26
N TRP A 52 -2.85 7.69 -2.39
CA TRP A 52 -2.45 6.33 -2.74
C TRP A 52 -3.66 5.48 -3.08
N ARG A 53 -3.46 4.52 -3.97
CA ARG A 53 -4.43 3.46 -4.23
C ARG A 53 -3.74 2.13 -4.12
N CYS A 54 -4.47 1.15 -3.63
CA CYS A 54 -3.91 -0.16 -3.29
C CYS A 54 -4.42 -1.22 -4.24
N PHE A 55 -3.54 -2.13 -4.63
CA PHE A 55 -3.96 -3.36 -5.28
C PHE A 55 -3.26 -4.55 -4.64
N ARG A 56 -3.80 -5.72 -4.86
CA ARG A 56 -3.19 -6.95 -4.41
C ARG A 56 -3.06 -7.94 -5.55
N ILE A 57 -2.11 -8.83 -5.41
CA ILE A 57 -1.84 -9.85 -6.41
C ILE A 57 -2.84 -10.98 -6.21
N ARG A 58 -3.45 -11.43 -7.30
CA ARG A 58 -4.45 -12.46 -7.24
C ARG A 58 -4.07 -13.69 -8.04
N GLY A 59 -4.68 -14.82 -7.66
CA GLY A 59 -4.74 -16.00 -8.49
C GLY A 59 -3.47 -16.81 -8.59
N VAL A 60 -2.46 -16.48 -7.85
CA VAL A 60 -1.23 -17.25 -7.91
C VAL A 60 -1.13 -18.09 -6.66
N LEU A 61 -1.22 -19.38 -6.83
CA LEU A 61 -1.28 -20.30 -5.71
C LEU A 61 -0.15 -21.32 -5.73
N ASP A 62 0.94 -21.02 -6.39
CA ASP A 62 2.04 -21.95 -6.44
C ASP A 62 3.32 -21.34 -5.89
N PHE A 63 4.38 -22.12 -5.97
CA PHE A 63 5.66 -21.75 -5.39
C PHE A 63 6.36 -20.60 -6.12
N SER A 64 5.84 -20.20 -7.26
CA SER A 64 6.39 -19.07 -8.00
C SER A 64 6.13 -17.73 -7.32
N LEU A 65 5.36 -17.71 -6.24
CA LEU A 65 5.10 -16.49 -5.47
C LEU A 65 6.37 -15.79 -5.02
N ILE A 66 7.43 -16.52 -4.79
CA ILE A 66 8.68 -15.94 -4.32
C ILE A 66 9.22 -14.86 -5.25
N GLY A 67 9.02 -15.02 -6.55
CA GLY A 67 9.54 -14.06 -7.52
C GLY A 67 8.55 -13.01 -7.98
N ILE A 68 7.29 -13.11 -7.61
CA ILE A 68 6.25 -12.26 -8.18
C ILE A 68 6.41 -10.81 -7.78
N LEU A 69 6.61 -10.54 -6.52
CA LEU A 69 6.76 -9.15 -6.06
C LEU A 69 7.98 -8.49 -6.70
N ALA A 70 9.07 -9.23 -6.83
CA ALA A 70 10.27 -8.71 -7.48
C ALA A 70 9.99 -8.34 -8.94
N LYS A 71 9.25 -9.19 -9.66
CA LYS A 71 8.92 -8.93 -11.06
C LYS A 71 7.98 -7.76 -11.21
N ILE A 72 6.98 -7.67 -10.36
CA ILE A 72 6.03 -6.56 -10.39
C ILE A 72 6.73 -5.26 -10.07
N SER A 73 7.56 -5.23 -9.04
CA SER A 73 8.28 -4.02 -8.69
C SER A 73 9.25 -3.59 -9.79
N ALA A 74 9.86 -4.54 -10.49
CA ALA A 74 10.74 -4.23 -11.60
C ALA A 74 9.97 -3.57 -12.76
N ILE A 75 8.81 -4.10 -13.11
CA ILE A 75 7.98 -3.52 -14.17
C ILE A 75 7.59 -2.08 -13.83
N LEU A 76 7.16 -1.86 -12.59
CA LEU A 76 6.75 -0.53 -12.17
C LEU A 76 7.94 0.43 -12.09
N ALA A 77 9.07 -0.04 -11.60
CA ALA A 77 10.28 0.78 -11.52
C ALA A 77 10.78 1.19 -12.92
N GLU A 78 10.74 0.29 -13.87
CA GLU A 78 11.12 0.58 -15.24
C GLU A 78 10.25 1.67 -15.87
N ASN A 79 9.02 1.77 -15.40
CA ASN A 79 8.06 2.76 -15.87
C ASN A 79 7.97 3.97 -14.93
N ARG A 80 8.91 4.10 -14.01
CA ARG A 80 9.04 5.23 -13.09
C ARG A 80 7.83 5.39 -12.18
N ILE A 81 7.25 4.29 -11.77
CA ILE A 81 6.14 4.28 -10.81
C ILE A 81 6.69 3.88 -9.45
N GLY A 82 6.63 4.79 -8.49
CA GLY A 82 7.02 4.51 -7.11
C GLY A 82 5.97 3.65 -6.43
N ILE A 83 6.41 2.79 -5.54
CA ILE A 83 5.52 1.88 -4.84
C ILE A 83 5.76 1.91 -3.34
N PHE A 84 4.72 1.53 -2.59
CA PHE A 84 4.78 1.28 -1.16
C PHE A 84 4.16 -0.10 -0.95
N VAL A 85 4.88 -1.02 -0.31
CA VAL A 85 4.43 -2.42 -0.21
C VAL A 85 4.22 -2.80 1.24
N VAL A 86 3.11 -3.49 1.48
CA VAL A 86 2.84 -4.10 2.78
C VAL A 86 2.59 -5.59 2.55
N SER A 87 3.41 -6.42 3.17
CA SER A 87 3.26 -7.86 3.07
C SER A 87 2.58 -8.38 4.33
N THR A 88 1.48 -9.10 4.13
CA THR A 88 0.76 -9.72 5.24
C THR A 88 0.96 -11.24 5.17
N PHE A 89 0.36 -11.95 6.11
CA PHE A 89 0.45 -13.40 6.12
C PHE A 89 -0.11 -14.03 4.83
N ASN A 90 -1.20 -13.48 4.33
CA ASN A 90 -1.88 -14.05 3.17
C ASN A 90 -1.36 -13.57 1.83
N THR A 91 -0.96 -12.32 1.73
CA THR A 91 -0.61 -11.76 0.43
C THR A 91 0.12 -10.42 0.57
N ASP A 92 0.54 -9.90 -0.56
CA ASP A 92 1.18 -8.59 -0.63
C ASP A 92 0.20 -7.55 -1.13
N TYR A 93 0.24 -6.39 -0.52
CA TYR A 93 -0.51 -5.22 -0.94
C TYR A 93 0.45 -4.19 -1.47
N VAL A 94 0.16 -3.66 -2.64
CA VAL A 94 1.01 -2.68 -3.30
C VAL A 94 0.23 -1.39 -3.47
N LEU A 95 0.80 -0.31 -3.00
CA LEU A 95 0.21 1.02 -3.14
C LEU A 95 1.00 1.81 -4.16
N VAL A 96 0.28 2.46 -5.05
CA VAL A 96 0.84 3.40 -6.01
C VAL A 96 0.04 4.69 -5.93
N LYS A 97 0.63 5.79 -6.37
CA LYS A 97 -0.11 7.04 -6.40
C LYS A 97 -1.30 6.91 -7.34
N ALA A 98 -2.41 7.52 -6.97
CA ALA A 98 -3.65 7.40 -7.72
C ALA A 98 -3.49 7.80 -9.19
N GLU A 99 -2.66 8.79 -9.45
CA GLU A 99 -2.38 9.25 -10.81
C GLU A 99 -1.70 8.20 -11.68
N ASN A 100 -1.03 7.24 -11.06
CA ASN A 100 -0.33 6.16 -11.74
C ASN A 100 -1.10 4.84 -11.74
N PHE A 101 -2.23 4.79 -11.06
CA PHE A 101 -2.90 3.52 -10.80
C PHE A 101 -3.33 2.81 -12.08
N ASP A 102 -4.04 3.52 -12.96
CA ASP A 102 -4.52 2.90 -14.20
C ASP A 102 -3.38 2.45 -15.09
N ARG A 103 -2.31 3.23 -15.15
CA ARG A 103 -1.13 2.85 -15.91
C ARG A 103 -0.46 1.61 -15.34
N ALA A 104 -0.36 1.55 -14.01
CA ALA A 104 0.20 0.38 -13.34
C ALA A 104 -0.62 -0.87 -13.63
N MET A 105 -1.95 -0.77 -13.53
CA MET A 105 -2.83 -1.90 -13.78
C MET A 105 -2.69 -2.39 -15.23
N GLY A 106 -2.61 -1.47 -16.17
CA GLY A 106 -2.42 -1.84 -17.58
C GLY A 106 -1.09 -2.53 -17.85
N LEU A 107 -0.02 -2.03 -17.25
CA LEU A 107 1.29 -2.63 -17.41
C LEU A 107 1.35 -4.05 -16.85
N LEU A 108 0.75 -4.26 -15.69
CA LEU A 108 0.76 -5.57 -15.07
C LEU A 108 -0.14 -6.56 -15.80
N ALA A 109 -1.29 -6.11 -16.28
CA ALA A 109 -2.16 -6.95 -17.09
C ALA A 109 -1.48 -7.37 -18.39
N ALA A 110 -0.77 -6.46 -19.03
CA ALA A 110 -0.03 -6.77 -20.26
C ALA A 110 1.08 -7.77 -20.01
N ALA A 111 1.63 -7.79 -18.82
CA ALA A 111 2.66 -8.75 -18.44
C ALA A 111 2.10 -10.09 -17.98
N GLY A 112 0.77 -10.24 -17.94
CA GLY A 112 0.13 -11.50 -17.58
C GLY A 112 -0.22 -11.67 -16.12
N TYR A 113 -0.14 -10.61 -15.32
CA TYR A 113 -0.46 -10.69 -13.90
C TYR A 113 -1.91 -10.35 -13.64
N SER A 114 -2.53 -11.09 -12.74
CA SER A 114 -3.88 -10.81 -12.29
C SER A 114 -3.79 -10.04 -10.97
N VAL A 115 -4.25 -8.81 -10.99
CA VAL A 115 -4.21 -7.94 -9.81
C VAL A 115 -5.59 -7.32 -9.61
N THR A 116 -5.91 -7.00 -8.36
CA THR A 116 -7.22 -6.48 -7.98
C THR A 116 -7.06 -5.35 -6.98
N GLU A 117 -7.83 -4.32 -7.19
CA GLU A 117 -7.90 -3.23 -6.23
C GLU A 117 -8.51 -3.67 -4.90
#